data_39e073465b93ba238009a559a20469e8
#
_entry.id   39e073465b93ba238009a559a20469e8
#
_cell.length_a   1.000
_cell.length_b   1.000
_cell.length_c   1.000
_cell.angle_alpha   90.00
_cell.angle_beta   90.00
_cell.angle_gamma   90.00
#
_symmetry.space_group_name_H-M   'P 1'
#
loop_
_entity.id
_entity.type
_entity.pdbx_description
1 polymer ?
#
loop_
_entity_poly.entity_id
_entity_poly.type
_entity_poly.pdbx_seq_one_letter_code
_entity_poly.pdbx_strand_id
1 'polypeptide(L)'
;MTRRSFLAAAAVFAACMITFCASARADSDTFRVMSFNILCASTPEQNDWGSRRQLVIDEIKEVDPLLFGLQEPTAFQMDAVCEALPEYDFVGVARDDGKRQGEFSPVFYKKDCFELLDCGTFWLSETPEVPGSRGWDAACNRVVSWAKLRCKKSGKTLVFADTHFDHISDEARQNSAKLVMERMYPITEQWSLPFFITGDFNCDSSSKGYKTLTGGTDEIPALIDSAKIAKERIADVKRTWNDLGQVPADQENCYIDFIFVDGKVEVEKFVVCPDTRDGKYPSDHNAIWAEVKIVD
;
A
#
# COMPACT_ATOMS: atom_id res chain seq x y z
N MET A 1 -72.82 -39.78 -12.55
CA MET A 1 -71.78 -40.15 -11.60
C MET A 1 -70.44 -39.87 -12.25
N THR A 2 -69.89 -38.67 -12.01
CA THR A 2 -68.75 -38.14 -12.73
C THR A 2 -67.54 -38.11 -11.83
N ARG A 3 -66.47 -38.82 -12.21
CA ARG A 3 -65.17 -38.76 -11.59
C ARG A 3 -64.46 -37.50 -12.03
N ARG A 4 -64.09 -36.62 -11.11
CA ARG A 4 -63.21 -35.48 -11.36
C ARG A 4 -61.78 -35.88 -10.98
N SER A 5 -60.89 -35.84 -11.97
CA SER A 5 -59.46 -36.05 -11.83
C SER A 5 -58.82 -34.77 -11.35
N PHE A 6 -58.07 -34.81 -10.26
CA PHE A 6 -57.17 -33.73 -9.83
C PHE A 6 -55.81 -33.94 -10.47
N LEU A 7 -55.43 -33.02 -11.34
CA LEU A 7 -54.07 -32.90 -11.85
C LEU A 7 -53.26 -32.11 -10.80
N ALA A 8 -52.26 -32.74 -10.23
CA ALA A 8 -51.24 -32.09 -9.42
C ALA A 8 -50.19 -31.47 -10.33
N ALA A 9 -50.08 -30.14 -10.30
CA ALA A 9 -49.01 -29.43 -10.96
C ALA A 9 -47.76 -29.49 -10.08
N ALA A 10 -46.73 -30.21 -10.51
CA ALA A 10 -45.42 -30.19 -9.91
C ALA A 10 -44.67 -28.95 -10.39
N ALA A 11 -44.47 -27.97 -9.50
CA ALA A 11 -43.61 -26.83 -9.74
C ALA A 11 -42.14 -27.28 -9.62
N VAL A 12 -41.43 -27.32 -10.72
CA VAL A 12 -39.99 -27.54 -10.76
C VAL A 12 -39.32 -26.20 -10.42
N PHE A 13 -38.82 -26.06 -9.23
CA PHE A 13 -37.87 -24.99 -8.86
C PHE A 13 -36.54 -25.31 -9.52
N ALA A 14 -36.26 -24.69 -10.65
CA ALA A 14 -34.91 -24.63 -11.20
C ALA A 14 -34.07 -23.71 -10.31
N ALA A 15 -33.27 -24.27 -9.41
CA ALA A 15 -32.21 -23.57 -8.72
C ALA A 15 -31.17 -23.13 -9.76
N CYS A 16 -31.22 -21.88 -10.15
CA CYS A 16 -30.15 -21.24 -10.91
C CYS A 16 -28.92 -21.14 -9.99
N MET A 17 -28.07 -22.17 -10.01
CA MET A 17 -26.71 -22.03 -9.50
C MET A 17 -26.02 -21.02 -10.43
N ILE A 18 -25.93 -19.78 -9.97
CA ILE A 18 -24.98 -18.83 -10.51
C ILE A 18 -23.61 -19.36 -10.11
N THR A 19 -23.03 -20.19 -10.93
CA THR A 19 -21.59 -20.42 -10.95
C THR A 19 -20.98 -19.08 -11.27
N PHE A 20 -20.48 -18.40 -10.25
CA PHE A 20 -19.49 -17.36 -10.42
C PHE A 20 -18.32 -18.04 -11.15
N CYS A 21 -18.36 -18.00 -12.46
CA CYS A 21 -17.19 -18.21 -13.27
C CYS A 21 -16.23 -17.12 -12.80
N ALA A 22 -15.20 -17.49 -12.05
CA ALA A 22 -14.01 -16.69 -11.95
C ALA A 22 -13.61 -16.44 -13.41
N SER A 23 -14.00 -15.27 -13.92
CA SER A 23 -13.63 -14.87 -15.26
C SER A 23 -12.11 -14.97 -15.28
N ALA A 24 -11.62 -15.86 -16.11
CA ALA A 24 -10.22 -15.88 -16.46
C ALA A 24 -9.88 -14.43 -16.78
N ARG A 25 -9.15 -13.76 -15.87
CA ARG A 25 -8.52 -12.48 -16.17
C ARG A 25 -7.63 -12.79 -17.36
N ALA A 26 -8.15 -12.44 -18.53
CA ALA A 26 -7.40 -12.51 -19.75
C ALA A 26 -6.09 -11.77 -19.53
N ASP A 27 -5.01 -12.37 -19.92
CA ASP A 27 -3.69 -11.91 -20.37
C ASP A 27 -3.29 -10.41 -20.19
N SER A 28 -3.83 -9.71 -19.19
CA SER A 28 -3.32 -8.40 -18.82
C SER A 28 -2.20 -8.59 -17.79
N ASP A 29 -0.99 -8.17 -18.14
CA ASP A 29 0.15 -8.04 -17.22
C ASP A 29 -0.12 -6.94 -16.16
N THR A 30 -1.40 -6.52 -15.97
CA THR A 30 -1.82 -5.52 -15.01
C THR A 30 -2.14 -6.13 -13.66
N PHE A 31 -1.75 -5.43 -12.60
CA PHE A 31 -2.05 -5.79 -11.22
C PHE A 31 -2.22 -4.55 -10.35
N ARG A 32 -2.78 -4.71 -9.16
CA ARG A 32 -2.98 -3.60 -8.24
C ARG A 32 -1.87 -3.54 -7.20
N VAL A 33 -1.39 -2.33 -6.94
CA VAL A 33 -0.52 -1.97 -5.83
C VAL A 33 -1.25 -1.00 -4.91
N MET A 34 -1.05 -1.08 -3.58
CA MET A 34 -1.80 -0.29 -2.61
C MET A 34 -0.86 0.27 -1.53
N SER A 35 -1.18 1.45 -1.01
CA SER A 35 -0.60 2.05 0.20
C SER A 35 -1.72 2.35 1.17
N PHE A 36 -1.52 2.03 2.46
CA PHE A 36 -2.53 2.31 3.46
C PHE A 36 -1.91 2.52 4.86
N ASN A 37 -1.95 3.74 5.35
CA ASN A 37 -1.70 4.03 6.77
C ASN A 37 -2.95 3.59 7.57
N ILE A 38 -2.79 2.64 8.48
CA ILE A 38 -3.91 2.00 9.19
C ILE A 38 -4.16 2.53 10.60
N LEU A 39 -3.47 3.62 10.98
CA LEU A 39 -3.52 4.25 12.31
C LEU A 39 -3.16 3.28 13.43
N CYS A 40 -2.04 3.51 14.09
CA CYS A 40 -1.41 2.62 15.05
C CYS A 40 -2.31 2.27 16.25
N ALA A 41 -2.18 1.05 16.74
CA ALA A 41 -2.80 0.59 17.96
C ALA A 41 -2.02 -0.58 18.57
N SER A 42 -1.86 -0.56 19.90
CA SER A 42 -1.26 -1.64 20.67
C SER A 42 -2.27 -2.43 21.50
N THR A 43 -3.51 -1.93 21.56
CA THR A 43 -4.65 -2.61 22.20
C THR A 43 -5.91 -2.41 21.36
N PRO A 44 -6.97 -3.21 21.57
CA PRO A 44 -8.23 -3.03 20.84
C PRO A 44 -8.88 -1.65 21.06
N GLU A 45 -8.68 -1.05 22.22
CA GLU A 45 -9.27 0.25 22.59
C GLU A 45 -8.49 1.43 22.01
N GLN A 46 -7.19 1.26 21.80
CA GLN A 46 -6.35 2.33 21.24
C GLN A 46 -6.79 2.66 19.83
N ASN A 47 -7.09 3.93 19.59
CA ASN A 47 -7.59 4.42 18.29
C ASN A 47 -8.75 3.57 17.74
N ASP A 48 -9.59 3.03 18.64
CA ASP A 48 -10.75 2.18 18.33
C ASP A 48 -10.44 1.00 17.37
N TRP A 49 -9.26 0.43 17.49
CA TRP A 49 -8.82 -0.66 16.61
C TRP A 49 -9.77 -1.85 16.60
N GLY A 50 -10.36 -2.19 17.76
CA GLY A 50 -11.34 -3.28 17.88
C GLY A 50 -12.51 -3.15 16.90
N SER A 51 -12.98 -1.91 16.67
CA SER A 51 -14.05 -1.62 15.69
C SER A 51 -13.53 -1.43 14.26
N ARG A 52 -12.33 -0.88 14.09
CA ARG A 52 -11.77 -0.55 12.77
C ARG A 52 -11.10 -1.74 12.07
N ARG A 53 -10.57 -2.70 12.84
CA ARG A 53 -9.81 -3.84 12.30
C ARG A 53 -10.49 -4.49 11.09
N GLN A 54 -11.77 -4.81 11.21
CA GLN A 54 -12.48 -5.48 10.12
C GLN A 54 -12.63 -4.57 8.90
N LEU A 55 -12.85 -3.28 9.09
CA LEU A 55 -12.94 -2.30 7.99
C LEU A 55 -11.63 -2.20 7.21
N VAL A 56 -10.49 -2.19 7.91
CA VAL A 56 -9.15 -2.21 7.30
C VAL A 56 -8.94 -3.49 6.48
N ILE A 57 -9.29 -4.64 7.04
CA ILE A 57 -9.17 -5.93 6.35
C ILE A 57 -10.09 -6.00 5.12
N ASP A 58 -11.33 -5.53 5.24
CA ASP A 58 -12.29 -5.52 4.15
C ASP A 58 -11.86 -4.57 3.02
N GLU A 59 -11.23 -3.43 3.36
CA GLU A 59 -10.64 -2.51 2.39
C GLU A 59 -9.54 -3.20 1.56
N ILE A 60 -8.59 -3.87 2.22
CA ILE A 60 -7.53 -4.60 1.53
C ILE A 60 -8.10 -5.73 0.67
N LYS A 61 -9.08 -6.49 1.18
CA LYS A 61 -9.72 -7.58 0.43
C LYS A 61 -10.50 -7.10 -0.79
N GLU A 62 -11.16 -5.94 -0.71
CA GLU A 62 -11.90 -5.38 -1.84
C GLU A 62 -10.98 -4.86 -2.92
N VAL A 63 -9.90 -4.17 -2.55
CA VAL A 63 -8.86 -3.75 -3.50
C VAL A 63 -8.18 -4.97 -4.11
N ASP A 64 -7.98 -6.04 -3.35
CA ASP A 64 -7.31 -7.28 -3.77
C ASP A 64 -5.96 -7.01 -4.45
N PRO A 65 -5.04 -6.22 -3.82
CA PRO A 65 -3.77 -5.88 -4.42
C PRO A 65 -2.85 -7.09 -4.49
N LEU A 66 -1.96 -7.17 -5.49
CA LEU A 66 -0.89 -8.17 -5.48
C LEU A 66 0.26 -7.79 -4.54
N LEU A 67 0.47 -6.47 -4.37
CA LEU A 67 1.51 -5.88 -3.52
C LEU A 67 0.89 -4.71 -2.74
N PHE A 68 1.22 -4.59 -1.46
CA PHE A 68 0.83 -3.40 -0.70
C PHE A 68 1.79 -3.08 0.44
N GLY A 69 1.89 -1.80 0.76
CA GLY A 69 2.55 -1.29 1.94
C GLY A 69 1.52 -0.86 2.98
N LEU A 70 1.83 -1.07 4.25
CA LEU A 70 1.07 -0.51 5.36
C LEU A 70 1.95 0.43 6.17
N GLN A 71 1.39 1.51 6.67
CA GLN A 71 2.08 2.38 7.59
C GLN A 71 1.39 2.35 8.96
N GLU A 72 2.19 2.50 9.99
CA GLU A 72 1.82 2.48 11.41
C GLU A 72 1.43 1.14 12.04
N PRO A 73 1.29 -0.02 11.38
CA PRO A 73 0.91 -1.19 12.13
C PRO A 73 1.93 -1.48 13.23
N THR A 74 1.45 -1.70 14.46
CA THR A 74 2.24 -2.26 15.54
C THR A 74 2.30 -3.79 15.41
N ALA A 75 3.15 -4.46 16.19
CA ALA A 75 3.20 -5.92 16.20
C ALA A 75 1.83 -6.57 16.49
N PHE A 76 1.01 -5.93 17.33
CA PHE A 76 -0.35 -6.38 17.63
C PHE A 76 -1.28 -6.32 16.40
N GLN A 77 -1.17 -5.25 15.61
CA GLN A 77 -1.94 -5.10 14.37
C GLN A 77 -1.41 -6.02 13.26
N MET A 78 -0.08 -6.18 13.15
CA MET A 78 0.55 -7.11 12.21
C MET A 78 0.05 -8.54 12.39
N ASP A 79 -0.02 -9.02 13.65
CA ASP A 79 -0.55 -10.36 13.94
C ASP A 79 -2.00 -10.51 13.45
N ALA A 80 -2.85 -9.51 13.66
CA ALA A 80 -4.23 -9.52 13.22
C ALA A 80 -4.38 -9.46 11.68
N VAL A 81 -3.55 -8.68 11.00
CA VAL A 81 -3.53 -8.59 9.54
C VAL A 81 -3.05 -9.90 8.92
N CYS A 82 -1.96 -10.48 9.42
CA CYS A 82 -1.43 -11.76 8.92
C CYS A 82 -2.43 -12.92 9.13
N GLU A 83 -3.14 -12.95 10.26
CA GLU A 83 -4.19 -13.93 10.51
C GLU A 83 -5.35 -13.81 9.52
N ALA A 84 -5.76 -12.58 9.20
CA ALA A 84 -6.91 -12.30 8.34
C ALA A 84 -6.61 -12.43 6.83
N LEU A 85 -5.33 -12.34 6.43
CA LEU A 85 -4.85 -12.34 5.05
C LEU A 85 -3.80 -13.45 4.82
N PRO A 86 -4.14 -14.73 5.04
CA PRO A 86 -3.17 -15.84 4.98
C PRO A 86 -2.59 -16.09 3.59
N GLU A 87 -3.17 -15.52 2.53
CA GLU A 87 -2.68 -15.57 1.15
C GLU A 87 -1.49 -14.66 0.90
N TYR A 88 -1.21 -13.71 1.80
CA TYR A 88 -0.04 -12.83 1.72
C TYR A 88 1.09 -13.31 2.63
N ASP A 89 2.29 -12.94 2.26
CA ASP A 89 3.46 -12.93 3.13
C ASP A 89 3.99 -11.51 3.19
N PHE A 90 4.90 -11.21 4.13
CA PHE A 90 5.43 -9.86 4.27
C PHE A 90 6.93 -9.85 4.59
N VAL A 91 7.55 -8.70 4.33
CA VAL A 91 8.89 -8.34 4.78
C VAL A 91 8.86 -7.01 5.50
N GLY A 92 9.77 -6.82 6.43
CA GLY A 92 9.90 -5.62 7.24
C GLY A 92 9.99 -5.94 8.72
N VAL A 93 10.57 -5.02 9.46
CA VAL A 93 10.74 -5.10 10.92
C VAL A 93 10.25 -3.80 11.57
N ALA A 94 9.95 -3.86 12.86
CA ALA A 94 9.54 -2.68 13.60
C ALA A 94 10.70 -1.68 13.77
N ARG A 95 10.36 -0.40 13.72
CA ARG A 95 11.30 0.72 13.60
C ARG A 95 12.18 0.97 14.82
N ASP A 96 11.77 0.54 16.05
CA ASP A 96 12.48 0.92 17.27
C ASP A 96 13.58 -0.07 17.67
N ASP A 97 13.43 -1.35 17.34
CA ASP A 97 14.42 -2.38 17.74
C ASP A 97 14.87 -3.29 16.57
N GLY A 98 14.32 -3.07 15.37
CA GLY A 98 14.56 -3.94 14.23
C GLY A 98 13.96 -5.34 14.40
N LYS A 99 12.93 -5.48 15.24
CA LYS A 99 12.21 -6.73 15.49
C LYS A 99 10.71 -6.51 15.58
N ARG A 100 10.19 -6.18 16.79
CA ARG A 100 8.75 -6.06 17.05
C ARG A 100 8.34 -4.82 17.85
N GLN A 101 9.29 -3.96 18.27
CA GLN A 101 8.98 -2.74 19.02
C GLN A 101 8.79 -1.54 18.07
N GLY A 102 7.72 -0.78 18.31
CA GLY A 102 7.33 0.35 17.48
C GLY A 102 6.45 -0.07 16.31
N GLU A 103 6.29 0.85 15.40
CA GLU A 103 5.50 0.67 14.18
C GLU A 103 6.34 0.03 13.09
N PHE A 104 5.65 -0.67 12.18
CA PHE A 104 6.25 -1.22 10.97
C PHE A 104 5.91 -0.33 9.76
N SER A 105 6.68 -0.49 8.70
CA SER A 105 6.34 -0.12 7.31
C SER A 105 6.58 -1.39 6.46
N PRO A 106 5.69 -2.38 6.55
CA PRO A 106 5.89 -3.68 5.91
C PRO A 106 5.48 -3.65 4.44
N VAL A 107 6.17 -4.45 3.64
CA VAL A 107 5.78 -4.81 2.29
C VAL A 107 5.05 -6.15 2.32
N PHE A 108 3.81 -6.19 1.87
CA PHE A 108 3.04 -7.42 1.68
C PHE A 108 3.01 -7.82 0.20
N TYR A 109 3.05 -9.12 -0.07
CA TYR A 109 2.95 -9.69 -1.40
C TYR A 109 2.14 -11.00 -1.43
N LYS A 110 1.36 -11.24 -2.48
CA LYS A 110 0.64 -12.50 -2.65
C LYS A 110 1.60 -13.64 -2.90
N LYS A 111 1.62 -14.63 -1.99
CA LYS A 111 2.52 -15.80 -2.01
C LYS A 111 2.42 -16.61 -3.30
N ASP A 112 1.21 -16.76 -3.84
CA ASP A 112 0.98 -17.53 -5.04
C ASP A 112 1.43 -16.82 -6.32
N CYS A 113 1.55 -15.48 -6.27
CA CYS A 113 1.94 -14.64 -7.40
C CYS A 113 3.45 -14.36 -7.46
N PHE A 114 4.12 -14.32 -6.31
CA PHE A 114 5.51 -13.90 -6.23
C PHE A 114 6.40 -14.90 -5.48
N GLU A 115 7.66 -14.91 -5.88
CA GLU A 115 8.78 -15.53 -5.18
C GLU A 115 9.64 -14.40 -4.61
N LEU A 116 9.94 -14.45 -3.32
CA LEU A 116 10.86 -13.52 -2.67
C LEU A 116 12.29 -13.91 -3.02
N LEU A 117 13.04 -13.00 -3.66
CA LEU A 117 14.45 -13.22 -4.05
C LEU A 117 15.40 -12.59 -3.04
N ASP A 118 15.06 -11.39 -2.53
CA ASP A 118 15.88 -10.63 -1.60
C ASP A 118 14.99 -9.62 -0.86
N CYS A 119 15.39 -9.19 0.33
CA CYS A 119 14.65 -8.20 1.09
C CYS A 119 15.55 -7.51 2.13
N GLY A 120 15.09 -6.37 2.62
CA GLY A 120 15.77 -5.68 3.70
C GLY A 120 14.94 -4.57 4.32
N THR A 121 15.48 -4.04 5.41
CA THR A 121 14.96 -2.83 6.05
C THR A 121 16.16 -1.95 6.41
N PHE A 122 16.06 -0.65 6.16
CA PHE A 122 17.05 0.33 6.59
C PHE A 122 16.37 1.53 7.27
N TRP A 123 17.08 2.18 8.17
CA TRP A 123 16.58 3.33 8.94
C TRP A 123 16.84 4.62 8.19
N LEU A 124 15.88 5.54 8.27
CA LEU A 124 15.99 6.88 7.70
C LEU A 124 16.75 7.79 8.67
N SER A 125 18.06 7.61 8.65
CA SER A 125 19.02 8.33 9.50
C SER A 125 20.41 8.36 8.86
N GLU A 126 21.35 9.05 9.48
CA GLU A 126 22.78 9.06 9.10
C GLU A 126 23.46 7.69 9.29
N THR A 127 22.82 6.78 10.00
CA THR A 127 23.31 5.42 10.25
C THR A 127 22.25 4.38 9.87
N PRO A 128 21.96 4.23 8.57
CA PRO A 128 20.79 3.46 8.11
C PRO A 128 20.84 1.96 8.43
N GLU A 129 22.02 1.40 8.75
CA GLU A 129 22.19 0.00 9.13
C GLU A 129 21.99 -0.25 10.64
N VAL A 130 21.78 0.81 11.43
CA VAL A 130 21.66 0.70 12.90
C VAL A 130 20.19 0.65 13.30
N PRO A 131 19.68 -0.49 13.79
CA PRO A 131 18.31 -0.59 14.26
C PRO A 131 17.98 0.45 15.34
N GLY A 132 16.81 1.10 15.18
CA GLY A 132 16.37 2.14 16.11
C GLY A 132 17.08 3.49 15.92
N SER A 133 17.94 3.66 14.91
CA SER A 133 18.55 4.96 14.64
C SER A 133 17.52 5.99 14.19
N ARG A 134 17.76 7.25 14.57
CA ARG A 134 16.92 8.41 14.27
C ARG A 134 17.82 9.55 13.86
N GLY A 135 17.54 10.16 12.71
CA GLY A 135 18.39 11.20 12.14
C GLY A 135 17.63 12.50 11.86
N TRP A 136 18.41 13.57 11.59
CA TRP A 136 17.93 14.85 11.05
C TRP A 136 16.79 15.49 11.86
N ASP A 137 16.89 15.43 13.19
CA ASP A 137 15.87 15.92 14.13
C ASP A 137 14.46 15.35 13.91
N ALA A 138 14.36 14.15 13.36
CA ALA A 138 13.09 13.43 13.25
C ALA A 138 12.45 13.21 14.62
N ALA A 139 11.13 13.32 14.70
CA ALA A 139 10.38 13.05 15.93
C ALA A 139 10.35 11.56 16.28
N CYS A 140 10.36 10.70 15.27
CA CYS A 140 10.29 9.25 15.40
C CYS A 140 11.38 8.55 14.58
N ASN A 141 11.74 7.31 14.96
CA ASN A 141 12.49 6.43 14.09
C ASN A 141 11.65 6.12 12.85
N ARG A 142 12.27 6.10 11.68
CA ARG A 142 11.57 5.82 10.40
C ARG A 142 12.39 4.80 9.61
N VAL A 143 11.70 3.98 8.85
CA VAL A 143 12.32 2.89 8.09
C VAL A 143 11.78 2.83 6.67
N VAL A 144 12.55 2.21 5.80
CA VAL A 144 12.11 1.67 4.51
C VAL A 144 12.25 0.16 4.58
N SER A 145 11.18 -0.57 4.32
CA SER A 145 11.25 -2.00 4.05
C SER A 145 11.11 -2.25 2.55
N TRP A 146 11.85 -3.19 2.00
CA TRP A 146 11.81 -3.50 0.58
C TRP A 146 11.91 -5.00 0.31
N ALA A 147 11.32 -5.42 -0.81
CA ALA A 147 11.35 -6.77 -1.33
C ALA A 147 11.73 -6.78 -2.81
N LYS A 148 12.66 -7.63 -3.21
CA LYS A 148 12.94 -8.00 -4.59
C LYS A 148 12.17 -9.26 -4.91
N LEU A 149 11.22 -9.17 -5.82
CA LEU A 149 10.20 -10.18 -6.07
C LEU A 149 10.26 -10.65 -7.52
N ARG A 150 10.12 -11.96 -7.75
CA ARG A 150 9.92 -12.52 -9.09
C ARG A 150 8.46 -12.90 -9.27
N CYS A 151 7.81 -12.35 -10.28
CA CYS A 151 6.47 -12.78 -10.67
C CYS A 151 6.52 -14.22 -11.19
N LYS A 152 5.82 -15.14 -10.56
CA LYS A 152 5.81 -16.57 -10.92
C LYS A 152 5.21 -16.83 -12.31
N LYS A 153 4.26 -15.99 -12.73
CA LYS A 153 3.58 -16.12 -14.03
C LYS A 153 4.47 -15.66 -15.21
N SER A 154 5.06 -14.46 -15.08
CA SER A 154 5.82 -13.85 -16.18
C SER A 154 7.33 -14.09 -16.10
N GLY A 155 7.86 -14.47 -14.94
CA GLY A 155 9.29 -14.54 -14.66
C GLY A 155 9.96 -13.16 -14.46
N LYS A 156 9.24 -12.05 -14.68
CA LYS A 156 9.76 -10.69 -14.49
C LYS A 156 10.09 -10.45 -13.02
N THR A 157 11.19 -9.79 -12.76
CA THR A 157 11.61 -9.36 -11.42
C THR A 157 11.28 -7.89 -11.24
N LEU A 158 10.86 -7.51 -10.04
CA LEU A 158 10.58 -6.13 -9.63
C LEU A 158 11.07 -5.89 -8.19
N VAL A 159 11.14 -4.63 -7.79
CA VAL A 159 11.38 -4.23 -6.40
C VAL A 159 10.19 -3.41 -5.91
N PHE A 160 9.70 -3.76 -4.73
CA PHE A 160 8.63 -3.03 -4.05
C PHE A 160 9.11 -2.60 -2.68
N ALA A 161 8.87 -1.34 -2.31
CA ALA A 161 9.25 -0.77 -1.02
C ALA A 161 8.07 -0.06 -0.36
N ASP A 162 8.14 0.08 0.97
CA ASP A 162 7.20 0.85 1.77
C ASP A 162 7.93 1.67 2.82
N THR A 163 7.37 2.84 3.15
CA THR A 163 7.95 3.77 4.11
C THR A 163 6.90 4.63 4.81
N HIS A 164 7.31 5.23 5.94
CA HIS A 164 6.56 6.28 6.61
C HIS A 164 7.54 7.36 7.06
N PHE A 165 7.48 8.54 6.41
CA PHE A 165 8.40 9.67 6.69
C PHE A 165 8.03 10.38 7.99
N ASP A 166 8.96 11.21 8.47
CA ASP A 166 8.74 11.95 9.71
C ASP A 166 7.66 13.04 9.55
N HIS A 167 6.78 13.14 10.55
CA HIS A 167 5.63 14.06 10.51
C HIS A 167 5.98 15.48 10.99
N ILE A 168 7.14 15.69 11.63
CA ILE A 168 7.53 17.00 12.18
C ILE A 168 8.61 17.65 11.34
N SER A 169 9.74 16.98 11.10
CA SER A 169 10.94 17.58 10.53
C SER A 169 10.94 17.58 9.00
N ASP A 170 10.89 18.77 8.39
CA ASP A 170 11.08 18.94 6.93
C ASP A 170 12.49 18.51 6.49
N GLU A 171 13.50 18.72 7.34
CA GLU A 171 14.87 18.29 7.08
C GLU A 171 14.95 16.76 7.04
N ALA A 172 14.32 16.08 8.01
CA ALA A 172 14.26 14.62 8.02
C ALA A 172 13.57 14.10 6.77
N ARG A 173 12.44 14.69 6.34
CA ARG A 173 11.73 14.25 5.12
C ARG A 173 12.58 14.44 3.86
N GLN A 174 13.29 15.57 3.73
CA GLN A 174 14.14 15.81 2.58
C GLN A 174 15.32 14.84 2.52
N ASN A 175 16.02 14.64 3.66
CA ASN A 175 17.15 13.72 3.73
C ASN A 175 16.72 12.25 3.60
N SER A 176 15.54 11.91 4.14
CA SER A 176 14.93 10.57 3.92
C SER A 176 14.67 10.31 2.44
N ALA A 177 14.10 11.27 1.73
CA ALA A 177 13.87 11.15 0.29
C ALA A 177 15.17 10.94 -0.48
N LYS A 178 16.23 11.69 -0.13
CA LYS A 178 17.55 11.52 -0.72
C LYS A 178 18.13 10.14 -0.44
N LEU A 179 18.09 9.69 0.82
CA LEU A 179 18.58 8.38 1.23
C LEU A 179 17.81 7.24 0.54
N VAL A 180 16.50 7.38 0.40
CA VAL A 180 15.67 6.42 -0.37
C VAL A 180 16.19 6.28 -1.80
N MET A 181 16.40 7.38 -2.51
CA MET A 181 16.93 7.36 -3.87
C MET A 181 18.30 6.71 -3.95
N GLU A 182 19.22 7.12 -3.07
CA GLU A 182 20.61 6.61 -3.02
C GLU A 182 20.67 5.11 -2.69
N ARG A 183 19.78 4.60 -1.83
CA ARG A 183 19.77 3.20 -1.40
C ARG A 183 19.00 2.30 -2.36
N MET A 184 17.87 2.77 -2.89
CA MET A 184 17.03 1.94 -3.76
C MET A 184 17.59 1.84 -5.18
N TYR A 185 18.32 2.85 -5.65
CA TYR A 185 18.90 2.85 -7.00
C TYR A 185 19.82 1.63 -7.27
N PRO A 186 20.82 1.29 -6.43
CA PRO A 186 21.58 0.07 -6.61
C PRO A 186 20.79 -1.23 -6.38
N ILE A 187 19.82 -1.24 -5.46
CA ILE A 187 18.97 -2.41 -5.18
C ILE A 187 18.11 -2.78 -6.40
N THR A 188 17.66 -1.77 -7.13
CA THR A 188 16.89 -1.93 -8.38
C THR A 188 17.78 -2.12 -9.61
N GLU A 189 19.07 -2.36 -9.41
CA GLU A 189 20.04 -2.48 -10.51
C GLU A 189 20.03 -1.23 -11.41
N GLN A 190 20.05 -0.05 -10.76
CA GLN A 190 20.04 1.26 -11.41
C GLN A 190 18.78 1.48 -12.28
N TRP A 191 17.60 1.18 -11.68
CA TRP A 191 16.29 1.20 -12.34
C TRP A 191 16.20 0.25 -13.56
N SER A 192 17.04 -0.77 -13.68
CA SER A 192 16.81 -1.80 -14.69
C SER A 192 15.66 -2.74 -14.33
N LEU A 193 15.38 -2.90 -13.02
CA LEU A 193 14.18 -3.56 -12.51
C LEU A 193 13.06 -2.54 -12.25
N PRO A 194 11.81 -2.85 -12.62
CA PRO A 194 10.66 -2.03 -12.23
C PRO A 194 10.63 -1.79 -10.72
N PHE A 195 10.43 -0.54 -10.33
CA PHE A 195 10.45 -0.12 -8.94
C PHE A 195 9.16 0.59 -8.53
N PHE A 196 8.67 0.24 -7.35
CA PHE A 196 7.53 0.84 -6.69
C PHE A 196 7.91 1.20 -5.26
N ILE A 197 7.53 2.37 -4.80
CA ILE A 197 7.56 2.72 -3.39
C ILE A 197 6.24 3.34 -2.97
N THR A 198 5.64 2.76 -1.95
CA THR A 198 4.42 3.25 -1.30
C THR A 198 4.78 3.90 0.03
N GLY A 199 3.87 4.72 0.55
CA GLY A 199 4.08 5.25 1.89
C GLY A 199 3.20 6.45 2.22
N ASP A 200 3.20 6.75 3.52
CA ASP A 200 2.86 8.05 4.07
C ASP A 200 4.14 8.89 4.14
N PHE A 201 4.27 9.85 3.22
CA PHE A 201 5.45 10.70 3.13
C PHE A 201 5.36 11.94 4.02
N ASN A 202 4.23 12.13 4.74
CA ASN A 202 4.00 13.27 5.63
C ASN A 202 4.31 14.64 5.00
N CYS A 203 4.16 14.73 3.70
CA CYS A 203 4.40 15.95 2.95
C CYS A 203 3.60 15.95 1.64
N ASP A 204 3.13 17.10 1.24
CA ASP A 204 2.44 17.29 -0.04
C ASP A 204 3.40 17.46 -1.23
N SER A 205 2.84 17.57 -2.43
CA SER A 205 3.61 17.71 -3.68
C SER A 205 4.39 19.04 -3.82
N SER A 206 4.19 20.00 -2.94
CA SER A 206 4.95 21.27 -2.91
C SER A 206 6.25 21.16 -2.12
N SER A 207 6.37 20.14 -1.26
CA SER A 207 7.47 19.94 -0.32
C SER A 207 8.80 19.59 -0.99
N LYS A 208 9.90 19.81 -0.24
CA LYS A 208 11.23 19.41 -0.69
C LYS A 208 11.40 17.90 -0.78
N GLY A 209 10.83 17.14 0.17
CA GLY A 209 10.88 15.68 0.16
C GLY A 209 10.28 15.10 -1.12
N TYR A 210 9.06 15.51 -1.46
CA TYR A 210 8.42 15.11 -2.72
C TYR A 210 9.24 15.51 -3.95
N LYS A 211 9.74 16.77 -4.00
CA LYS A 211 10.56 17.25 -5.12
C LYS A 211 11.89 16.50 -5.27
N THR A 212 12.46 16.02 -4.17
CA THR A 212 13.67 15.18 -4.21
C THR A 212 13.40 13.86 -4.90
N LEU A 213 12.29 13.19 -4.55
CA LEU A 213 11.90 11.92 -5.20
C LEU A 213 11.58 12.10 -6.69
N THR A 214 10.86 13.18 -7.03
CA THR A 214 10.36 13.41 -8.40
C THR A 214 11.26 14.28 -9.26
N GLY A 215 12.34 14.82 -8.70
CA GLY A 215 13.32 15.64 -9.44
C GLY A 215 14.50 14.81 -9.95
N GLY A 216 14.85 13.75 -9.27
CA GLY A 216 16.05 12.98 -9.55
C GLY A 216 17.34 13.79 -9.31
N THR A 217 18.44 13.26 -9.80
CA THR A 217 19.76 13.90 -9.85
C THR A 217 20.40 13.63 -11.22
N ASP A 218 21.59 14.18 -11.46
CA ASP A 218 22.36 13.86 -12.70
C ASP A 218 22.68 12.37 -12.80
N GLU A 219 22.74 11.64 -11.68
CA GLU A 219 23.14 10.24 -11.63
C GLU A 219 21.92 9.29 -11.38
N ILE A 220 20.89 9.77 -10.67
CA ILE A 220 19.73 8.95 -10.28
C ILE A 220 18.46 9.54 -10.90
N PRO A 221 17.85 8.87 -11.87
CA PRO A 221 16.60 9.33 -12.50
C PRO A 221 15.46 9.47 -11.50
N ALA A 222 14.59 10.43 -11.77
CA ALA A 222 13.40 10.73 -10.97
C ALA A 222 12.44 9.55 -10.87
N LEU A 223 11.75 9.46 -9.74
CA LEU A 223 10.53 8.66 -9.61
C LEU A 223 9.32 9.48 -10.10
N ILE A 224 8.28 8.77 -10.44
CA ILE A 224 7.06 9.33 -11.03
C ILE A 224 5.91 9.08 -10.05
N ASP A 225 5.18 10.13 -9.72
CA ASP A 225 3.94 10.03 -8.96
C ASP A 225 2.86 9.34 -9.83
N SER A 226 2.44 8.17 -9.43
CA SER A 226 1.49 7.34 -10.18
C SER A 226 0.14 8.02 -10.41
N ALA A 227 -0.30 8.87 -9.47
CA ALA A 227 -1.54 9.62 -9.60
C ALA A 227 -1.50 10.66 -10.74
N LYS A 228 -0.30 11.13 -11.13
CA LYS A 228 -0.11 12.13 -12.20
C LYS A 228 -0.07 11.51 -13.59
N ILE A 229 0.29 10.23 -13.70
CA ILE A 229 0.41 9.54 -14.99
C ILE A 229 -0.69 8.53 -15.24
N ALA A 230 -1.60 8.34 -14.28
CA ALA A 230 -2.74 7.44 -14.41
C ALA A 230 -3.64 7.85 -15.58
N LYS A 231 -4.01 6.87 -16.43
CA LYS A 231 -4.95 7.08 -17.54
C LYS A 231 -6.36 7.39 -17.03
N GLU A 232 -6.74 6.80 -15.91
CA GLU A 232 -7.96 7.08 -15.16
C GLU A 232 -7.63 7.39 -13.71
N ARG A 233 -8.17 8.49 -13.14
CA ARG A 233 -8.03 8.83 -11.74
C ARG A 233 -9.40 8.97 -11.09
N ILE A 234 -9.65 8.22 -10.02
CA ILE A 234 -10.87 8.30 -9.20
C ILE A 234 -10.46 8.81 -7.82
N ALA A 235 -10.96 9.98 -7.47
CA ALA A 235 -10.77 10.57 -6.16
C ALA A 235 -11.90 11.56 -5.89
N ASP A 236 -12.74 11.23 -4.91
CA ASP A 236 -13.82 12.12 -4.47
C ASP A 236 -13.33 13.18 -3.48
N VAL A 237 -12.09 13.04 -3.01
CA VAL A 237 -11.42 13.93 -2.06
C VAL A 237 -10.07 14.38 -2.62
N LYS A 238 -9.60 15.55 -2.15
CA LYS A 238 -8.30 16.12 -2.57
C LYS A 238 -7.19 15.87 -1.53
N ARG A 239 -7.42 14.97 -0.60
CA ARG A 239 -6.53 14.61 0.49
C ARG A 239 -6.44 13.10 0.65
N THR A 240 -5.46 12.64 1.40
CA THR A 240 -5.34 11.24 1.83
C THR A 240 -5.34 11.11 3.36
N TRP A 241 -4.94 12.15 4.10
CA TRP A 241 -5.15 12.23 5.54
C TRP A 241 -6.47 12.94 5.85
N ASN A 242 -7.40 12.25 6.52
CA ASN A 242 -8.75 12.72 6.82
C ASN A 242 -8.98 13.05 8.29
N ASP A 243 -8.06 12.65 9.21
CA ASP A 243 -8.16 12.82 10.66
C ASP A 243 -9.53 12.39 11.21
N LEU A 244 -9.96 11.17 10.80
CA LEU A 244 -11.28 10.60 11.16
C LEU A 244 -12.45 11.55 10.84
N GLY A 245 -12.32 12.30 9.73
CA GLY A 245 -13.34 13.24 9.23
C GLY A 245 -13.21 14.67 9.71
N GLN A 246 -12.17 15.02 10.44
CA GLN A 246 -11.92 16.38 10.87
C GLN A 246 -11.31 17.27 9.78
N VAL A 247 -10.58 16.67 8.83
CA VAL A 247 -10.00 17.38 7.68
C VAL A 247 -11.01 17.47 6.54
N PRO A 248 -11.29 18.67 5.99
CA PRO A 248 -12.20 18.83 4.85
C PRO A 248 -11.74 18.08 3.60
N ALA A 249 -12.68 17.57 2.80
CA ALA A 249 -12.42 16.77 1.61
C ALA A 249 -11.64 17.52 0.51
N ASP A 250 -11.69 18.85 0.48
CA ASP A 250 -11.02 19.73 -0.50
C ASP A 250 -9.65 20.26 -0.02
N GLN A 251 -9.15 19.77 1.12
CA GLN A 251 -7.88 20.19 1.72
C GLN A 251 -6.68 19.54 0.99
N GLU A 252 -6.06 20.24 0.05
CA GLU A 252 -5.01 19.67 -0.83
C GLU A 252 -3.67 19.42 -0.13
N ASN A 253 -3.27 20.22 0.88
CA ASN A 253 -2.03 20.04 1.61
C ASN A 253 -2.02 18.82 2.57
N CYS A 254 -3.14 18.11 2.66
CA CYS A 254 -3.28 16.84 3.38
C CYS A 254 -3.25 15.63 2.43
N TYR A 255 -2.82 15.81 1.18
CA TYR A 255 -2.50 14.71 0.27
C TYR A 255 -1.03 14.31 0.50
N ILE A 256 -0.81 13.30 1.34
CA ILE A 256 0.51 12.96 1.89
C ILE A 256 0.89 11.49 1.67
N ASP A 257 -0.03 10.67 1.20
CA ASP A 257 0.23 9.28 0.83
C ASP A 257 0.44 9.18 -0.68
N PHE A 258 1.48 8.46 -1.09
CA PHE A 258 1.85 8.33 -2.50
C PHE A 258 2.23 6.90 -2.87
N ILE A 259 2.08 6.60 -4.16
CA ILE A 259 2.67 5.47 -4.86
C ILE A 259 3.58 6.06 -5.93
N PHE A 260 4.89 5.98 -5.72
CA PHE A 260 5.86 6.37 -6.74
C PHE A 260 6.32 5.15 -7.52
N VAL A 261 6.58 5.36 -8.81
CA VAL A 261 7.04 4.32 -9.73
C VAL A 261 8.23 4.84 -10.55
N ASP A 262 8.98 3.92 -11.15
CA ASP A 262 9.98 4.28 -12.16
C ASP A 262 9.37 4.35 -13.58
N GLY A 263 10.19 4.68 -14.58
CA GLY A 263 9.75 4.83 -15.98
C GLY A 263 9.34 3.53 -16.68
N LYS A 264 9.43 2.36 -16.01
CA LYS A 264 9.04 1.04 -16.54
C LYS A 264 7.63 0.61 -16.15
N VAL A 265 6.87 1.52 -15.54
CA VAL A 265 5.52 1.25 -15.06
C VAL A 265 4.53 2.18 -15.75
N GLU A 266 3.57 1.61 -16.43
CA GLU A 266 2.35 2.30 -16.86
C GLU A 266 1.29 2.21 -15.77
N VAL A 267 0.55 3.29 -15.56
CA VAL A 267 -0.55 3.34 -14.59
C VAL A 267 -1.86 3.46 -15.34
N GLU A 268 -2.64 2.38 -15.32
CA GLU A 268 -3.93 2.35 -16.00
C GLU A 268 -4.99 3.12 -15.19
N LYS A 269 -4.95 2.95 -13.87
CA LYS A 269 -5.91 3.55 -12.96
C LYS A 269 -5.27 3.90 -11.63
N PHE A 270 -5.68 5.03 -11.04
CA PHE A 270 -5.34 5.43 -9.69
C PHE A 270 -6.60 5.78 -8.91
N VAL A 271 -6.71 5.32 -7.68
CA VAL A 271 -7.89 5.52 -6.84
C VAL A 271 -7.46 5.97 -5.45
N VAL A 272 -8.15 6.99 -4.94
CA VAL A 272 -8.21 7.30 -3.51
C VAL A 272 -9.51 6.68 -2.99
N CYS A 273 -9.40 5.76 -2.05
CA CYS A 273 -10.57 5.09 -1.47
C CYS A 273 -11.45 6.06 -0.69
N PRO A 274 -12.75 5.80 -0.54
CA PRO A 274 -13.63 6.63 0.25
C PRO A 274 -13.20 6.76 1.72
N ASP A 275 -13.55 7.86 2.37
CA ASP A 275 -13.25 8.10 3.80
C ASP A 275 -13.83 7.03 4.72
N THR A 276 -15.01 6.54 4.38
CA THR A 276 -15.77 5.65 5.26
C THR A 276 -16.26 4.42 4.53
N ARG A 277 -16.35 3.35 5.29
CA ARG A 277 -17.00 2.10 4.93
C ARG A 277 -18.15 1.88 5.91
N ASP A 278 -19.38 1.76 5.40
CA ASP A 278 -20.61 1.68 6.23
C ASP A 278 -20.74 2.82 7.26
N GLY A 279 -20.31 4.03 6.88
CA GLY A 279 -20.36 5.23 7.70
C GLY A 279 -19.33 5.28 8.84
N LYS A 280 -18.32 4.39 8.81
CA LYS A 280 -17.22 4.36 9.77
C LYS A 280 -15.88 4.54 9.07
N TYR A 281 -14.96 5.22 9.72
CA TYR A 281 -13.58 5.41 9.22
C TYR A 281 -12.74 4.16 9.47
N PRO A 282 -12.17 3.52 8.43
CA PRO A 282 -11.20 2.43 8.62
C PRO A 282 -9.91 2.94 9.25
N SER A 283 -9.49 4.15 8.88
CA SER A 283 -8.30 4.84 9.37
C SER A 283 -8.52 6.36 9.32
N ASP A 284 -7.61 7.12 9.92
CA ASP A 284 -7.49 8.56 9.71
C ASP A 284 -6.82 8.92 8.36
N HIS A 285 -6.43 7.92 7.60
CA HIS A 285 -6.00 8.02 6.21
C HIS A 285 -6.95 7.28 5.26
N ASN A 286 -7.02 7.76 4.03
CA ASN A 286 -7.64 7.04 2.92
C ASN A 286 -6.60 6.09 2.31
N ALA A 287 -6.97 4.84 2.10
CA ALA A 287 -6.16 3.95 1.29
C ALA A 287 -6.06 4.49 -0.14
N ILE A 288 -4.89 4.32 -0.76
CA ILE A 288 -4.70 4.61 -2.20
C ILE A 288 -4.22 3.36 -2.91
N TRP A 289 -4.66 3.17 -4.15
CA TRP A 289 -4.16 2.08 -4.98
C TRP A 289 -4.06 2.46 -6.45
N ALA A 290 -3.16 1.78 -7.14
CA ALA A 290 -2.98 1.91 -8.57
C ALA A 290 -3.09 0.55 -9.26
N GLU A 291 -3.76 0.51 -10.42
CA GLU A 291 -3.67 -0.59 -11.37
C GLU A 291 -2.54 -0.29 -12.34
N VAL A 292 -1.54 -1.16 -12.34
CA VAL A 292 -0.27 -0.91 -13.00
C VAL A 292 0.07 -2.02 -13.99
N LYS A 293 0.88 -1.68 -14.99
CA LYS A 293 1.46 -2.61 -15.95
C LYS A 293 2.95 -2.37 -16.03
N ILE A 294 3.73 -3.46 -15.93
CA ILE A 294 5.18 -3.39 -16.18
C ILE A 294 5.41 -3.42 -17.69
N VAL A 295 6.07 -2.37 -18.19
CA VAL A 295 6.52 -2.29 -19.58
C VAL A 295 8.01 -2.62 -19.68
N ASP A 296 8.44 -3.06 -20.89
CA ASP A 296 9.85 -3.47 -21.14
C ASP A 296 10.74 -2.24 -21.34
#